data_0ee7f856a43cbb1cefb705a75149689d
#
_entry.id   0ee7f856a43cbb1cefb705a75149689d
#
_cell.length_a   1.000
_cell.length_b   1.000
_cell.length_c   1.000
_cell.angle_alpha   90.00
_cell.angle_beta   90.00
_cell.angle_gamma   90.00
#
_symmetry.space_group_name_H-M   'P 1'
#
loop_
_entity.id
_entity.type
_entity.pdbx_description
1 polymer ?
#
loop_
_entity_poly.entity_id
_entity_poly.type
_entity_poly.pdbx_seq_one_letter_code
_entity_poly.pdbx_strand_id
1 'polypeptide(L)'
;PYSGFKNFNTPSSIAQDLVDTGFNFVNGANNHALDQGEQGVSNHIHTWNKFKDQVLFTGVYESEQAHRQIPIKTIKGVKVALLSYTFGTNDHQPTHDYTVDTFDENKIKQDVKKAKQQSDVVLVSAHWGNEGKHQPNATQKKYAQIFADAGVDVVLGTHPHVIQPVKWVDGREGNRTLVAYSLGNFLNGQSTGDESNDLLGRIDFKISKKDKQFQVQDVKWRRDRKST
;
A
#
# COMPACT_ATOMS: atom_id res chain seq x y z
N PRO A 1 6.39 -10.82 23.98
CA PRO A 1 4.96 -10.87 24.27
C PRO A 1 4.18 -10.12 23.19
N TYR A 2 2.97 -10.59 22.84
CA TYR A 2 2.06 -9.86 21.95
C TYR A 2 1.55 -8.61 22.63
N SER A 3 1.31 -7.55 21.84
CA SER A 3 0.81 -6.27 22.34
C SER A 3 -0.12 -5.61 21.32
N GLY A 4 -1.06 -4.80 21.82
CA GLY A 4 -1.97 -3.99 21.03
C GLY A 4 -1.54 -2.53 20.96
N PHE A 5 -2.52 -1.63 20.83
CA PHE A 5 -2.32 -0.20 20.76
C PHE A 5 -1.61 0.32 22.05
N LYS A 6 -0.53 1.07 21.98
CA LYS A 6 0.07 1.79 20.84
C LYS A 6 1.31 1.08 20.24
N ASN A 7 1.73 -0.06 20.76
CA ASN A 7 2.94 -0.78 20.34
C ASN A 7 2.53 -2.15 19.83
N PHE A 8 2.01 -2.19 18.61
CA PHE A 8 1.49 -3.42 18.02
C PHE A 8 2.57 -4.49 17.86
N ASN A 9 2.27 -5.68 18.32
CA ASN A 9 3.05 -6.88 18.09
C ASN A 9 2.13 -8.07 17.91
N THR A 10 1.81 -8.38 16.66
CA THR A 10 0.85 -9.40 16.24
C THR A 10 1.52 -10.76 16.10
N PRO A 11 0.82 -11.88 16.42
CA PRO A 11 1.33 -13.21 16.14
C PRO A 11 1.71 -13.41 14.67
N SER A 12 2.88 -14.01 14.42
CA SER A 12 3.36 -14.25 13.05
C SER A 12 2.48 -15.24 12.26
N SER A 13 1.63 -16.03 12.95
CA SER A 13 0.65 -16.92 12.32
C SER A 13 -0.35 -16.20 11.42
N ILE A 14 -0.64 -14.92 11.67
CA ILE A 14 -1.51 -14.10 10.81
C ILE A 14 -1.03 -14.05 9.35
N ALA A 15 0.27 -14.19 9.12
CA ALA A 15 0.81 -14.20 7.76
C ALA A 15 0.31 -15.43 6.97
N GLN A 16 0.25 -16.60 7.60
CA GLN A 16 -0.31 -17.80 6.98
C GLN A 16 -1.80 -17.61 6.69
N ASP A 17 -2.57 -17.08 7.66
CA ASP A 17 -4.00 -16.85 7.49
C ASP A 17 -4.30 -15.89 6.32
N LEU A 18 -3.48 -14.84 6.15
CA LEU A 18 -3.60 -13.91 5.02
C LEU A 18 -3.25 -14.59 3.68
N VAL A 19 -2.22 -15.42 3.64
CA VAL A 19 -1.87 -16.22 2.45
C VAL A 19 -3.01 -17.17 2.08
N ASP A 20 -3.58 -17.87 3.05
CA ASP A 20 -4.67 -18.85 2.85
C ASP A 20 -5.96 -18.17 2.38
N THR A 21 -6.17 -16.89 2.75
CA THR A 21 -7.28 -16.06 2.23
C THR A 21 -7.01 -15.45 0.85
N GLY A 22 -5.80 -15.65 0.29
CA GLY A 22 -5.47 -15.25 -1.07
C GLY A 22 -4.79 -13.88 -1.21
N PHE A 23 -4.34 -13.27 -0.11
CA PHE A 23 -3.52 -12.06 -0.21
C PHE A 23 -2.17 -12.38 -0.87
N ASN A 24 -1.79 -11.58 -1.85
CA ASN A 24 -0.53 -11.75 -2.60
C ASN A 24 0.30 -10.46 -2.72
N PHE A 25 -0.22 -9.33 -2.23
CA PHE A 25 0.52 -8.09 -2.02
C PHE A 25 0.34 -7.63 -0.58
N VAL A 26 1.45 -7.32 0.10
CA VAL A 26 1.44 -6.83 1.48
C VAL A 26 2.36 -5.62 1.62
N ASN A 27 1.84 -4.58 2.27
CA ASN A 27 2.54 -3.34 2.55
C ASN A 27 3.03 -3.30 4.00
N GLY A 28 4.34 -3.13 4.19
CA GLY A 28 4.97 -2.90 5.49
C GLY A 28 5.10 -1.42 5.88
N ALA A 29 5.01 -0.50 4.90
CA ALA A 29 5.12 0.94 5.16
C ALA A 29 3.81 1.51 5.73
N ASN A 30 3.75 1.65 7.04
CA ASN A 30 2.64 2.27 7.76
C ASN A 30 3.16 2.99 9.01
N ASN A 31 2.28 3.74 9.69
CA ASN A 31 2.69 4.53 10.85
C ASN A 31 3.10 3.69 12.07
N HIS A 32 2.79 2.39 12.09
CA HIS A 32 3.16 1.43 13.11
C HIS A 32 4.36 0.54 12.72
N ALA A 33 5.02 0.83 11.60
CA ALA A 33 6.13 0.02 11.09
C ALA A 33 7.29 -0.14 12.10
N LEU A 34 7.49 0.85 12.98
CA LEU A 34 8.55 0.89 13.97
C LEU A 34 8.09 0.70 15.42
N ASP A 35 6.88 0.24 15.68
CA ASP A 35 6.36 0.01 17.04
C ASP A 35 7.22 -0.93 17.87
N GLN A 36 7.89 -1.88 17.24
CA GLN A 36 8.83 -2.82 17.85
C GLN A 36 10.29 -2.53 17.45
N GLY A 37 10.56 -1.29 16.99
CA GLY A 37 11.88 -0.86 16.52
C GLY A 37 12.35 -1.61 15.27
N GLU A 38 13.62 -1.48 14.95
CA GLU A 38 14.21 -2.12 13.77
C GLU A 38 14.24 -3.66 13.88
N GLN A 39 14.31 -4.21 15.09
CA GLN A 39 14.16 -5.65 15.28
C GLN A 39 12.76 -6.13 14.87
N GLY A 40 11.72 -5.33 15.13
CA GLY A 40 10.36 -5.59 14.65
C GLY A 40 10.27 -5.59 13.14
N VAL A 41 10.92 -4.63 12.48
CA VAL A 41 11.03 -4.57 11.01
C VAL A 41 11.72 -5.83 10.46
N SER A 42 12.85 -6.22 11.03
CA SER A 42 13.58 -7.45 10.64
C SER A 42 12.69 -8.69 10.79
N ASN A 43 12.04 -8.86 11.94
CA ASN A 43 11.14 -9.99 12.18
C ASN A 43 9.96 -10.01 11.20
N HIS A 44 9.44 -8.85 10.83
CA HIS A 44 8.36 -8.70 9.85
C HIS A 44 8.82 -9.15 8.46
N ILE A 45 9.97 -8.67 7.99
CA ILE A 45 10.59 -9.08 6.73
C ILE A 45 10.85 -10.58 6.71
N HIS A 46 11.46 -11.13 7.75
CA HIS A 46 11.73 -12.57 7.86
C HIS A 46 10.45 -13.42 7.88
N THR A 47 9.36 -12.90 8.45
CA THR A 47 8.07 -13.58 8.42
C THR A 47 7.54 -13.68 7.00
N TRP A 48 7.51 -12.57 6.24
CA TRP A 48 7.01 -12.58 4.85
C TRP A 48 7.95 -13.29 3.87
N ASN A 49 9.25 -13.32 4.14
CA ASN A 49 10.20 -14.08 3.33
C ASN A 49 9.90 -15.59 3.26
N LYS A 50 9.19 -16.14 4.25
CA LYS A 50 8.70 -17.53 4.21
C LYS A 50 7.66 -17.75 3.12
N PHE A 51 7.00 -16.70 2.68
CA PHE A 51 5.91 -16.69 1.69
C PHE A 51 6.28 -15.95 0.38
N LYS A 52 7.58 -15.69 0.14
CA LYS A 52 8.05 -14.87 -0.99
C LYS A 52 7.58 -15.34 -2.37
N ASP A 53 7.30 -16.63 -2.53
CA ASP A 53 6.79 -17.20 -3.79
C ASP A 53 5.30 -16.90 -3.99
N GLN A 54 4.56 -16.66 -2.91
CA GLN A 54 3.12 -16.40 -2.90
C GLN A 54 2.80 -14.92 -2.74
N VAL A 55 3.56 -14.21 -1.89
CA VAL A 55 3.32 -12.82 -1.50
C VAL A 55 4.49 -11.94 -1.92
N LEU A 56 4.18 -10.78 -2.48
CA LEU A 56 5.10 -9.67 -2.66
C LEU A 56 4.95 -8.73 -1.46
N PHE A 57 6.00 -8.64 -0.65
CA PHE A 57 6.08 -7.77 0.52
C PHE A 57 7.05 -6.62 0.27
N THR A 58 6.71 -5.41 0.67
CA THR A 58 7.51 -4.21 0.41
C THR A 58 7.18 -3.06 1.38
N GLY A 59 7.97 -2.00 1.33
CA GLY A 59 7.78 -0.76 2.10
C GLY A 59 8.66 -0.65 3.34
N VAL A 60 9.29 -1.75 3.76
CA VAL A 60 10.31 -1.77 4.82
C VAL A 60 11.48 -2.65 4.41
N TYR A 61 12.70 -2.32 4.86
CA TYR A 61 13.92 -2.95 4.37
C TYR A 61 14.99 -3.06 5.46
N GLU A 62 15.83 -4.10 5.37
CA GLU A 62 16.97 -4.34 6.28
C GLU A 62 18.28 -3.77 5.73
N SER A 63 18.33 -3.38 4.47
CA SER A 63 19.54 -2.86 3.84
C SER A 63 19.22 -1.91 2.69
N GLU A 64 20.17 -1.01 2.42
CA GLU A 64 20.10 -0.12 1.27
C GLU A 64 20.04 -0.89 -0.07
N GLN A 65 20.73 -2.03 -0.15
CA GLN A 65 20.69 -2.88 -1.33
C GLN A 65 19.28 -3.43 -1.61
N ALA A 66 18.59 -3.92 -0.57
CA ALA A 66 17.20 -4.39 -0.68
C ALA A 66 16.26 -3.24 -1.05
N HIS A 67 16.43 -2.08 -0.43
CA HIS A 67 15.64 -0.88 -0.68
C HIS A 67 15.74 -0.36 -2.14
N ARG A 68 16.89 -0.55 -2.79
CA ARG A 68 17.10 -0.15 -4.19
C ARG A 68 16.42 -1.04 -5.22
N GLN A 69 15.94 -2.22 -4.82
CA GLN A 69 15.24 -3.14 -5.71
C GLN A 69 13.78 -2.73 -5.89
N ILE A 70 13.27 -2.84 -7.11
CA ILE A 70 11.85 -2.67 -7.37
C ILE A 70 11.16 -4.01 -7.16
N PRO A 71 10.21 -4.12 -6.20
CA PRO A 71 9.45 -5.34 -5.98
C PRO A 71 8.51 -5.61 -7.16
N ILE A 72 8.67 -6.75 -7.83
CA ILE A 72 7.88 -7.13 -9.02
C ILE A 72 7.39 -8.56 -8.87
N LYS A 73 6.09 -8.76 -9.17
CA LYS A 73 5.47 -10.07 -9.28
C LYS A 73 4.82 -10.25 -10.65
N THR A 74 5.06 -11.40 -11.27
CA THR A 74 4.37 -11.73 -12.52
C THR A 74 3.05 -12.45 -12.21
N ILE A 75 1.94 -11.89 -12.67
CA ILE A 75 0.59 -12.43 -12.47
C ILE A 75 -0.02 -12.65 -13.85
N LYS A 76 -0.28 -13.92 -14.22
CA LYS A 76 -0.85 -14.29 -15.53
C LYS A 76 -0.11 -13.63 -16.72
N GLY A 77 1.21 -13.57 -16.62
CA GLY A 77 2.06 -13.01 -17.67
C GLY A 77 2.24 -11.48 -17.64
N VAL A 78 1.60 -10.78 -16.70
CA VAL A 78 1.75 -9.33 -16.49
C VAL A 78 2.73 -9.09 -15.35
N LYS A 79 3.77 -8.31 -15.59
CA LYS A 79 4.73 -7.87 -14.57
C LYS A 79 4.14 -6.68 -13.80
N VAL A 80 3.84 -6.87 -12.53
CA VAL A 80 3.27 -5.86 -11.64
C VAL A 80 4.31 -5.44 -10.62
N ALA A 81 4.70 -4.16 -10.64
CA ALA A 81 5.50 -3.56 -9.58
C ALA A 81 4.60 -3.06 -8.46
N LEU A 82 5.02 -3.24 -7.20
CA LEU A 82 4.37 -2.67 -6.03
C LEU A 82 5.34 -1.75 -5.30
N LEU A 83 5.00 -0.47 -5.23
CA LEU A 83 5.68 0.52 -4.39
C LEU A 83 4.80 0.83 -3.17
N SER A 84 5.41 1.15 -2.04
CA SER A 84 4.68 1.40 -0.81
C SER A 84 5.28 2.58 -0.07
N TYR A 85 4.44 3.49 0.43
CA TYR A 85 4.90 4.69 1.15
C TYR A 85 3.96 4.99 2.32
N THR A 86 4.53 5.53 3.41
CA THR A 86 3.78 6.04 4.57
C THR A 86 4.08 7.51 4.83
N PHE A 87 3.15 8.20 5.49
CA PHE A 87 3.36 9.58 5.92
C PHE A 87 4.37 9.72 7.07
N GLY A 88 4.69 8.62 7.75
CA GLY A 88 5.61 8.60 8.88
C GLY A 88 5.45 7.33 9.72
N THR A 89 6.13 7.31 10.85
CA THR A 89 6.24 6.17 11.76
C THR A 89 5.89 6.56 13.21
N ASN A 90 4.89 7.43 13.39
CA ASN A 90 4.48 8.01 14.66
C ASN A 90 5.66 8.67 15.40
N ASP A 91 5.86 8.34 16.70
CA ASP A 91 6.92 8.91 17.52
C ASP A 91 8.28 8.22 17.33
N HIS A 92 8.37 7.21 16.46
CA HIS A 92 9.58 6.45 16.19
C HIS A 92 10.28 6.96 14.92
N GLN A 93 11.60 7.05 14.97
CA GLN A 93 12.41 7.39 13.81
C GLN A 93 13.30 6.19 13.45
N PRO A 94 13.40 5.82 12.17
CA PRO A 94 14.32 4.78 11.75
C PRO A 94 15.76 5.26 11.90
N THR A 95 16.69 4.34 12.19
CA THR A 95 18.13 4.64 12.25
C THR A 95 18.69 4.93 10.85
N HIS A 96 18.07 4.35 9.82
CA HIS A 96 18.49 4.50 8.43
C HIS A 96 17.31 4.92 7.54
N ASP A 97 17.56 5.83 6.62
CA ASP A 97 16.55 6.35 5.67
C ASP A 97 15.95 5.26 4.77
N TYR A 98 16.65 4.14 4.60
CA TYR A 98 16.14 3.02 3.81
C TYR A 98 15.16 2.12 4.58
N THR A 99 15.10 2.20 5.91
CA THR A 99 14.34 1.23 6.73
C THR A 99 12.84 1.23 6.43
N VAL A 100 12.24 2.40 6.23
CA VAL A 100 10.82 2.56 5.92
C VAL A 100 10.64 3.60 4.81
N ASP A 101 9.91 3.24 3.76
CA ASP A 101 9.58 4.19 2.69
C ASP A 101 8.56 5.22 3.15
N THR A 102 9.01 6.48 3.21
CA THR A 102 8.15 7.63 3.48
C THR A 102 7.88 8.44 2.22
N PHE A 103 6.88 9.33 2.27
CA PHE A 103 6.55 10.21 1.15
C PHE A 103 7.66 11.24 0.91
N ASP A 104 8.42 11.05 -0.15
CA ASP A 104 9.34 12.03 -0.74
C ASP A 104 9.09 12.12 -2.24
N GLU A 105 8.87 13.33 -2.75
CA GLU A 105 8.48 13.55 -4.14
C GLU A 105 9.57 13.11 -5.12
N ASN A 106 10.84 13.39 -4.82
CA ASN A 106 11.95 13.06 -5.71
C ASN A 106 12.20 11.56 -5.73
N LYS A 107 12.15 10.93 -4.55
CA LYS A 107 12.26 9.48 -4.43
C LYS A 107 11.13 8.78 -5.18
N ILE A 108 9.88 9.18 -4.98
CA ILE A 108 8.71 8.62 -5.66
C ILE A 108 8.90 8.67 -7.18
N LYS A 109 9.30 9.82 -7.73
CA LYS A 109 9.55 9.97 -9.18
C LYS A 109 10.63 9.02 -9.69
N GLN A 110 11.70 8.83 -8.92
CA GLN A 110 12.79 7.91 -9.28
C GLN A 110 12.33 6.45 -9.22
N ASP A 111 11.62 6.05 -8.16
CA ASP A 111 11.12 4.70 -7.97
C ASP A 111 10.11 4.32 -9.05
N VAL A 112 9.14 5.20 -9.34
CA VAL A 112 8.15 4.97 -10.40
C VAL A 112 8.83 4.88 -11.76
N LYS A 113 9.82 5.74 -12.06
CA LYS A 113 10.59 5.66 -13.31
C LYS A 113 11.29 4.31 -13.45
N LYS A 114 11.94 3.82 -12.39
CA LYS A 114 12.58 2.49 -12.39
C LYS A 114 11.55 1.37 -12.54
N ALA A 115 10.43 1.45 -11.80
CA ALA A 115 9.36 0.47 -11.87
C ALA A 115 8.80 0.33 -13.29
N LYS A 116 8.53 1.45 -13.96
CA LYS A 116 8.04 1.47 -15.36
C LYS A 116 9.01 0.89 -16.38
N GLN A 117 10.31 0.92 -16.10
CA GLN A 117 11.31 0.29 -16.97
C GLN A 117 11.35 -1.23 -16.84
N GLN A 118 10.83 -1.78 -15.73
CA GLN A 118 10.96 -3.19 -15.36
C GLN A 118 9.63 -3.94 -15.31
N SER A 119 8.51 -3.21 -15.30
CA SER A 119 7.17 -3.78 -15.17
C SER A 119 6.19 -3.25 -16.22
N ASP A 120 5.09 -3.96 -16.37
CA ASP A 120 3.98 -3.60 -17.27
C ASP A 120 2.98 -2.67 -16.58
N VAL A 121 2.86 -2.79 -15.25
CA VAL A 121 1.92 -2.05 -14.41
C VAL A 121 2.59 -1.67 -13.09
N VAL A 122 2.35 -0.45 -12.63
CA VAL A 122 2.85 0.06 -11.35
C VAL A 122 1.69 0.32 -10.40
N LEU A 123 1.65 -0.42 -9.29
CA LEU A 123 0.75 -0.20 -8.17
C LEU A 123 1.47 0.53 -7.06
N VAL A 124 0.77 1.42 -6.37
CA VAL A 124 1.26 2.08 -5.16
C VAL A 124 0.31 1.78 -4.01
N SER A 125 0.86 1.33 -2.88
CA SER A 125 0.16 1.33 -1.59
C SER A 125 0.55 2.59 -0.83
N ALA A 126 -0.42 3.44 -0.51
CA ALA A 126 -0.22 4.74 0.12
C ALA A 126 -0.89 4.79 1.50
N HIS A 127 -0.08 4.81 2.56
CA HIS A 127 -0.57 4.93 3.94
C HIS A 127 -0.55 6.40 4.37
N TRP A 128 -1.71 7.07 4.29
CA TRP A 128 -1.81 8.53 4.33
C TRP A 128 -3.14 9.05 4.88
N GLY A 129 -3.24 10.37 5.04
CA GLY A 129 -4.50 11.04 5.38
C GLY A 129 -4.70 11.21 6.87
N ASN A 130 -5.94 11.43 7.28
CA ASN A 130 -6.33 11.64 8.66
C ASN A 130 -7.40 10.63 9.06
N GLU A 131 -7.24 10.03 10.23
CA GLU A 131 -8.19 9.06 10.80
C GLU A 131 -9.61 9.65 10.91
N GLY A 132 -10.61 8.84 10.60
CA GLY A 132 -12.03 9.19 10.69
C GLY A 132 -12.52 10.21 9.65
N LYS A 133 -11.69 10.66 8.71
CA LYS A 133 -12.10 11.66 7.70
C LYS A 133 -12.46 10.98 6.38
N HIS A 134 -13.73 11.12 5.97
CA HIS A 134 -14.26 10.56 4.71
C HIS A 134 -13.82 11.31 3.44
N GLN A 135 -13.22 12.49 3.59
CA GLN A 135 -12.70 13.26 2.46
C GLN A 135 -11.17 13.32 2.52
N PRO A 136 -10.50 13.10 1.38
CA PRO A 136 -9.06 13.19 1.31
C PRO A 136 -8.57 14.62 1.59
N ASN A 137 -7.54 14.73 2.40
CA ASN A 137 -6.91 16.00 2.72
C ASN A 137 -6.01 16.52 1.56
N ALA A 138 -5.44 17.72 1.74
CA ALA A 138 -4.59 18.35 0.73
C ALA A 138 -3.34 17.54 0.41
N THR A 139 -2.73 16.89 1.43
CA THR A 139 -1.54 16.06 1.26
C THR A 139 -1.83 14.81 0.41
N GLN A 140 -2.95 14.13 0.68
CA GLN A 140 -3.38 12.99 -0.12
C GLN A 140 -3.59 13.39 -1.59
N LYS A 141 -4.25 14.53 -1.83
CA LYS A 141 -4.49 15.04 -3.20
C LYS A 141 -3.19 15.42 -3.90
N LYS A 142 -2.25 16.05 -3.18
CA LYS A 142 -0.91 16.39 -3.70
C LYS A 142 -0.16 15.13 -4.16
N TYR A 143 -0.06 14.11 -3.31
CA TYR A 143 0.67 12.89 -3.66
C TYR A 143 -0.05 12.05 -4.70
N ALA A 144 -1.39 12.02 -4.70
CA ALA A 144 -2.16 11.41 -5.79
C ALA A 144 -1.82 12.02 -7.16
N GLN A 145 -1.65 13.36 -7.23
CA GLN A 145 -1.23 14.04 -8.44
C GLN A 145 0.22 13.72 -8.81
N ILE A 146 1.14 13.66 -7.82
CA ILE A 146 2.54 13.27 -8.05
C ILE A 146 2.62 11.85 -8.63
N PHE A 147 1.86 10.90 -8.09
CA PHE A 147 1.78 9.55 -8.63
C PHE A 147 1.21 9.51 -10.05
N ALA A 148 0.15 10.26 -10.31
CA ALA A 148 -0.42 10.37 -11.64
C ALA A 148 0.57 10.98 -12.63
N ASP A 149 1.22 12.08 -12.28
CA ASP A 149 2.24 12.74 -13.11
C ASP A 149 3.45 11.84 -13.40
N ALA A 150 3.79 10.95 -12.47
CA ALA A 150 4.86 9.97 -12.65
C ALA A 150 4.44 8.74 -13.48
N GLY A 151 3.12 8.55 -13.71
CA GLY A 151 2.58 7.46 -14.54
C GLY A 151 2.30 6.17 -13.77
N VAL A 152 1.93 6.26 -12.50
CA VAL A 152 1.39 5.14 -11.72
C VAL A 152 0.02 4.74 -12.27
N ASP A 153 -0.28 3.45 -12.32
CA ASP A 153 -1.55 2.94 -12.84
C ASP A 153 -2.65 2.92 -11.77
N VAL A 154 -2.33 2.47 -10.55
CA VAL A 154 -3.29 2.38 -9.44
C VAL A 154 -2.65 2.79 -8.13
N VAL A 155 -3.37 3.56 -7.33
CA VAL A 155 -3.03 3.89 -5.94
C VAL A 155 -4.09 3.33 -5.01
N LEU A 156 -3.65 2.55 -4.02
CA LEU A 156 -4.50 1.97 -2.97
C LEU A 156 -4.16 2.64 -1.64
N GLY A 157 -5.06 3.50 -1.18
CA GLY A 157 -4.91 4.25 0.05
C GLY A 157 -5.39 3.51 1.29
N THR A 158 -4.69 3.71 2.40
CA THR A 158 -4.97 3.18 3.73
C THR A 158 -4.71 4.24 4.81
N HIS A 159 -4.93 3.96 6.06
CA HIS A 159 -4.76 4.77 7.27
C HIS A 159 -6.03 5.51 7.75
N PRO A 160 -6.89 6.14 6.93
CA PRO A 160 -8.04 6.88 7.49
C PRO A 160 -9.02 6.04 8.31
N HIS A 161 -8.92 4.71 8.26
CA HIS A 161 -9.84 3.75 8.91
C HIS A 161 -11.29 3.82 8.46
N VAL A 162 -11.61 4.75 7.58
CA VAL A 162 -12.92 4.92 6.93
C VAL A 162 -12.73 4.95 5.42
N ILE A 163 -13.78 4.60 4.68
CA ILE A 163 -13.77 4.64 3.21
C ILE A 163 -13.73 6.10 2.74
N GLN A 164 -12.84 6.37 1.80
CA GLN A 164 -12.75 7.63 1.07
C GLN A 164 -13.05 7.42 -0.43
N PRO A 165 -13.29 8.48 -1.21
CA PRO A 165 -13.61 8.36 -2.62
C PRO A 165 -12.59 7.58 -3.45
N VAL A 166 -13.11 6.95 -4.52
CA VAL A 166 -12.31 6.40 -5.63
C VAL A 166 -12.45 7.34 -6.81
N LYS A 167 -11.32 7.77 -7.39
CA LYS A 167 -11.28 8.73 -8.49
C LYS A 167 -10.21 8.37 -9.52
N TRP A 168 -10.46 8.74 -10.75
CA TRP A 168 -9.41 8.86 -11.76
C TRP A 168 -8.73 10.22 -11.60
N VAL A 169 -7.41 10.21 -11.61
CA VAL A 169 -6.57 11.41 -11.59
C VAL A 169 -5.78 11.43 -12.89
N ASP A 170 -5.95 12.50 -13.65
CA ASP A 170 -5.24 12.68 -14.90
C ASP A 170 -3.81 13.16 -14.60
N GLY A 171 -2.84 12.47 -15.18
CA GLY A 171 -1.43 12.80 -15.07
C GLY A 171 -0.92 13.53 -16.29
N ARG A 172 0.34 13.92 -16.24
CA ARG A 172 1.05 14.48 -17.38
C ARG A 172 1.19 13.39 -18.47
N GLU A 173 1.34 13.81 -19.71
CA GLU A 173 1.52 12.90 -20.85
C GLU A 173 0.32 11.97 -21.16
N GLY A 174 -0.87 12.34 -20.65
CA GLY A 174 -2.11 11.66 -21.01
C GLY A 174 -2.40 10.34 -20.28
N ASN A 175 -1.59 9.98 -19.30
CA ASN A 175 -1.92 8.85 -18.43
C ASN A 175 -2.99 9.20 -17.41
N ARG A 176 -3.68 8.17 -16.90
CA ARG A 176 -4.70 8.27 -15.86
C ARG A 176 -4.42 7.25 -14.76
N THR A 177 -4.46 7.69 -13.55
CA THR A 177 -4.26 6.86 -12.36
C THR A 177 -5.57 6.62 -11.64
N LEU A 178 -5.90 5.36 -11.38
CA LEU A 178 -7.01 5.00 -10.51
C LEU A 178 -6.58 5.18 -9.05
N VAL A 179 -7.20 6.08 -8.31
CA VAL A 179 -6.87 6.37 -6.91
C VAL A 179 -8.05 6.00 -6.01
N ALA A 180 -7.89 4.96 -5.21
CA ALA A 180 -8.72 4.69 -4.05
C ALA A 180 -8.08 5.40 -2.85
N TYR A 181 -8.63 6.52 -2.41
CA TYR A 181 -8.01 7.32 -1.35
C TYR A 181 -7.97 6.62 0.00
N SER A 182 -8.97 5.79 0.32
CA SER A 182 -8.93 4.84 1.44
C SER A 182 -9.94 3.72 1.23
N LEU A 183 -9.50 2.49 1.48
CA LEU A 183 -10.36 1.30 1.45
C LEU A 183 -11.02 1.02 2.82
N GLY A 184 -10.76 1.83 3.84
CA GLY A 184 -11.24 1.59 5.19
C GLY A 184 -10.50 0.42 5.86
N ASN A 185 -11.19 -0.27 6.76
CA ASN A 185 -10.62 -1.37 7.55
C ASN A 185 -11.00 -2.74 6.99
N PHE A 186 -10.03 -3.61 6.72
CA PHE A 186 -10.28 -5.03 6.43
C PHE A 186 -10.58 -5.79 7.73
N LEU A 187 -9.70 -5.63 8.73
CA LEU A 187 -9.85 -6.22 10.06
C LEU A 187 -9.36 -5.21 11.09
N ASN A 188 -10.16 -4.90 12.09
CA ASN A 188 -9.73 -4.06 13.20
C ASN A 188 -10.54 -4.35 14.47
N GLY A 189 -9.96 -4.05 15.64
CA GLY A 189 -10.60 -4.13 16.94
C GLY A 189 -11.02 -2.77 17.51
N GLN A 190 -11.07 -1.71 16.70
CA GLN A 190 -11.51 -0.39 17.17
C GLN A 190 -13.01 -0.41 17.45
N SER A 191 -13.37 -0.15 18.68
CA SER A 191 -14.76 0.02 19.13
C SER A 191 -15.01 1.52 19.37
N THR A 192 -15.19 2.27 18.30
CA THR A 192 -15.40 3.74 18.38
C THR A 192 -16.87 4.13 18.44
N GLY A 193 -17.79 3.17 18.26
CA GLY A 193 -19.22 3.46 18.09
C GLY A 193 -19.57 4.11 16.75
N ASP A 194 -18.61 4.31 15.89
CA ASP A 194 -18.82 4.81 14.52
C ASP A 194 -18.91 3.62 13.56
N GLU A 195 -20.14 3.36 13.06
CA GLU A 195 -20.39 2.28 12.09
C GLU A 195 -19.56 2.40 10.80
N SER A 196 -19.01 3.59 10.50
CA SER A 196 -18.15 3.79 9.34
C SER A 196 -16.82 3.05 9.43
N ASN A 197 -16.34 2.74 10.65
CA ASN A 197 -15.15 1.93 10.88
C ASN A 197 -15.36 0.44 10.56
N ASP A 198 -16.61 0.01 10.43
CA ASP A 198 -16.97 -1.37 10.09
C ASP A 198 -17.12 -1.61 8.59
N LEU A 199 -16.78 -0.61 7.77
CA LEU A 199 -16.89 -0.71 6.33
C LEU A 199 -15.52 -0.93 5.68
N LEU A 200 -15.50 -1.88 4.75
CA LEU A 200 -14.40 -2.14 3.83
C LEU A 200 -14.79 -1.70 2.43
N GLY A 201 -13.94 -0.90 1.80
CA GLY A 201 -14.04 -0.63 0.37
C GLY A 201 -13.38 -1.75 -0.42
N ARG A 202 -14.13 -2.37 -1.33
CA ARG A 202 -13.60 -3.33 -2.29
C ARG A 202 -13.55 -2.71 -3.67
N ILE A 203 -12.40 -2.80 -4.29
CA ILE A 203 -12.17 -2.39 -5.68
C ILE A 203 -11.79 -3.61 -6.50
N ASP A 204 -12.54 -3.86 -7.55
CA ASP A 204 -12.21 -4.85 -8.57
C ASP A 204 -11.86 -4.09 -9.86
N PHE A 205 -10.76 -4.43 -10.51
CA PHE A 205 -10.39 -3.87 -11.80
C PHE A 205 -9.66 -4.92 -12.64
N LYS A 206 -9.70 -4.75 -13.94
CA LYS A 206 -8.94 -5.58 -14.88
C LYS A 206 -7.75 -4.82 -15.43
N ILE A 207 -6.67 -5.52 -15.61
CA ILE A 207 -5.52 -5.07 -16.39
C ILE A 207 -5.58 -5.79 -17.72
N SER A 208 -5.71 -5.04 -18.80
CA SER A 208 -5.76 -5.59 -20.16
C SER A 208 -4.80 -4.86 -21.09
N LYS A 209 -4.29 -5.57 -22.08
CA LYS A 209 -3.39 -4.98 -23.09
C LYS A 209 -4.22 -4.41 -24.24
N LYS A 210 -4.05 -3.12 -24.50
CA LYS A 210 -4.65 -2.41 -25.63
C LYS A 210 -3.54 -1.61 -26.33
N ASP A 211 -3.45 -1.74 -27.66
CA ASP A 211 -2.48 -1.02 -28.49
C ASP A 211 -1.02 -1.09 -27.93
N LYS A 212 -0.61 -2.29 -27.52
CA LYS A 212 0.70 -2.61 -26.90
C LYS A 212 0.93 -2.04 -25.49
N GLN A 213 -0.04 -1.34 -24.91
CA GLN A 213 0.03 -0.81 -23.53
C GLN A 213 -0.95 -1.54 -22.61
N PHE A 214 -0.57 -1.71 -21.36
CA PHE A 214 -1.47 -2.21 -20.33
C PHE A 214 -2.32 -1.05 -19.79
N GLN A 215 -3.61 -1.32 -19.59
CA GLN A 215 -4.58 -0.34 -19.10
C GLN A 215 -5.45 -0.95 -18.01
N VAL A 216 -5.80 -0.13 -17.02
CA VAL A 216 -6.78 -0.46 -16.00
C VAL A 216 -8.17 -0.23 -16.57
N GLN A 217 -9.03 -1.25 -16.51
CA GLN A 217 -10.38 -1.25 -17.08
C GLN A 217 -11.36 -1.94 -16.14
N ASP A 218 -12.66 -1.85 -16.47
CA ASP A 218 -13.75 -2.56 -15.76
C ASP A 218 -13.74 -2.33 -14.25
N VAL A 219 -13.49 -1.08 -13.83
CA VAL A 219 -13.42 -0.74 -12.41
C VAL A 219 -14.81 -0.85 -11.79
N LYS A 220 -14.90 -1.69 -10.77
CA LYS A 220 -16.09 -1.82 -9.92
C LYS A 220 -15.70 -1.51 -8.49
N TRP A 221 -16.52 -0.74 -7.82
CA TRP A 221 -16.32 -0.36 -6.43
C TRP A 221 -17.56 -0.67 -5.61
N ARG A 222 -17.39 -1.25 -4.43
CA ARG A 222 -18.47 -1.55 -3.49
C ARG A 222 -18.02 -1.40 -2.05
N ARG A 223 -18.98 -1.18 -1.18
CA ARG A 223 -18.81 -1.25 0.26
C ARG A 223 -19.23 -2.62 0.74
N ASP A 224 -18.40 -3.27 1.51
CA ASP A 224 -18.73 -4.50 2.22
C ASP A 224 -18.72 -4.19 3.73
N ARG A 225 -19.64 -4.75 4.51
CA ARG A 225 -19.52 -4.76 5.96
C ARG A 225 -18.51 -5.83 6.36
N LYS A 226 -17.75 -5.56 7.40
CA LYS A 226 -16.98 -6.61 8.04
C LYS A 226 -17.92 -7.72 8.52
N SER A 227 -17.52 -8.96 8.34
CA SER A 227 -18.13 -10.05 9.09
C SER A 227 -17.70 -9.91 10.56
N THR A 228 -18.65 -9.77 11.45
CA THR A 228 -18.44 -9.85 12.90
C THR A 228 -18.06 -11.27 13.29
#